data_a393f15cb867459426f0c194fe88e5e0
#
_entry.id   a393f15cb867459426f0c194fe88e5e0
#
_cell.length_a   1.000
_cell.length_b   1.000
_cell.length_c   1.000
_cell.angle_alpha   90.00
_cell.angle_beta   90.00
_cell.angle_gamma   90.00
#
_symmetry.space_group_name_H-M   'P 1'
#
loop_
_entity.id
_entity.type
_entity.pdbx_description
1 polymer ?
#
loop_
_entity_poly.entity_id
_entity_poly.type
_entity_poly.pdbx_seq_one_letter_code
_entity_poly.pdbx_strand_id
1 'polypeptide(L)'
;MKRPRIHREGRGLIVSTVLLLFMINVPMYIYFPHWAFAVTLALTALLLVFVTYFFRNPVRVLEIDDPNFLIAPADGRVVVVEPTEEHEYFHEKKLQVSIFMSPFNVHANWYPIEGTVLVSEHQKGHHKGAWLPKSSTENERSLVVIETPSKVQIAVRQIAGAMARRIVTYAKPGHVAHRNTHLGFIKLGSRVDMYLPLDTEMFVQVGEHVKGNETILGRLADVKAPKPAKAAKEKAPKTKKNKEKKV
;
A
#
# COMPACT_ATOMS: atom_id res chain seq x y z
N MET A 1 6.82 -6.54 25.59
CA MET A 1 6.83 -5.68 24.38
C MET A 1 8.12 -5.94 23.59
N LYS A 2 8.03 -6.36 22.32
CA LYS A 2 9.21 -6.48 21.45
C LYS A 2 9.72 -5.07 21.10
N ARG A 3 11.03 -4.83 21.26
CA ARG A 3 11.63 -3.51 21.01
C ARG A 3 11.45 -3.11 19.52
N PRO A 4 11.11 -1.86 19.21
CA PRO A 4 11.04 -1.38 17.84
C PRO A 4 12.40 -1.55 17.17
N ARG A 5 12.41 -2.06 15.95
CA ARG A 5 13.63 -2.23 15.14
C ARG A 5 13.73 -1.09 14.14
N ILE A 6 14.94 -0.85 13.66
CA ILE A 6 15.16 0.03 12.50
C ILE A 6 14.85 -0.76 11.23
N HIS A 7 14.02 -0.16 10.38
CA HIS A 7 13.69 -0.75 9.09
C HIS A 7 14.93 -0.85 8.19
N ARG A 8 15.04 -1.93 7.40
CA ARG A 8 16.21 -2.18 6.56
C ARG A 8 16.52 -1.04 5.59
N GLU A 9 15.48 -0.37 5.08
CA GLU A 9 15.62 0.77 4.15
C GLU A 9 16.21 2.04 4.80
N GLY A 10 16.25 2.11 6.13
CA GLY A 10 16.82 3.22 6.87
C GLY A 10 18.27 3.02 7.29
N ARG A 11 18.78 1.78 7.33
CA ARG A 11 20.10 1.49 7.89
C ARG A 11 21.23 2.28 7.22
N GLY A 12 21.27 2.24 5.89
CA GLY A 12 22.30 2.97 5.13
C GLY A 12 22.19 4.49 5.31
N LEU A 13 20.96 5.04 5.31
CA LEU A 13 20.75 6.47 5.51
C LEU A 13 21.13 6.91 6.92
N ILE A 14 20.82 6.14 7.94
CA ILE A 14 21.20 6.44 9.33
C ILE A 14 22.74 6.46 9.45
N VAL A 15 23.44 5.45 8.91
CA VAL A 15 24.91 5.41 8.93
C VAL A 15 25.49 6.62 8.20
N SER A 16 25.03 6.94 6.99
CA SER A 16 25.51 8.13 6.26
C SER A 16 25.18 9.43 6.98
N THR A 17 24.05 9.53 7.65
CA THR A 17 23.68 10.68 8.49
C THR A 17 24.67 10.80 9.66
N VAL A 18 24.96 9.73 10.40
CA VAL A 18 25.92 9.76 11.52
C VAL A 18 27.29 10.25 11.04
N LEU A 19 27.79 9.73 9.92
CA LEU A 19 29.08 10.16 9.35
C LEU A 19 29.05 11.65 8.97
N LEU A 20 27.98 12.12 8.33
CA LEU A 20 27.82 13.54 7.99
C LEU A 20 27.80 14.42 9.24
N LEU A 21 27.05 14.02 10.27
CA LEU A 21 26.98 14.77 11.52
C LEU A 21 28.35 14.83 12.24
N PHE A 22 29.11 13.76 12.19
CA PHE A 22 30.49 13.74 12.68
C PHE A 22 31.37 14.74 11.91
N MET A 23 31.31 14.73 10.58
CA MET A 23 32.05 15.66 9.71
C MET A 23 31.67 17.12 9.97
N ILE A 24 30.47 17.44 10.40
CA ILE A 24 30.02 18.80 10.76
C ILE A 24 30.47 19.16 12.17
N ASN A 25 30.26 18.30 13.15
CA ASN A 25 30.47 18.65 14.56
C ASN A 25 31.95 18.71 14.96
N VAL A 26 32.83 17.92 14.33
CA VAL A 26 34.28 17.95 14.65
C VAL A 26 34.91 19.30 14.31
N PRO A 27 34.77 19.87 13.10
CA PRO A 27 35.24 21.19 12.80
C PRO A 27 34.60 22.30 13.68
N MET A 28 33.28 22.15 13.94
CA MET A 28 32.59 23.11 14.83
C MET A 28 33.18 23.14 16.23
N TYR A 29 33.56 21.97 16.77
CA TYR A 29 34.24 21.89 18.08
C TYR A 29 35.65 22.51 18.06
N ILE A 30 36.41 22.32 16.97
CA ILE A 30 37.82 22.75 16.89
C ILE A 30 37.96 24.24 16.58
N TYR A 31 37.15 24.78 15.67
CA TYR A 31 37.37 26.11 15.08
C TYR A 31 36.36 27.19 15.51
N PHE A 32 35.27 26.81 16.20
CA PHE A 32 34.20 27.75 16.53
C PHE A 32 33.99 27.89 18.05
N PRO A 33 33.36 29.00 18.51
CA PRO A 33 33.04 29.20 19.92
C PRO A 33 32.16 28.09 20.47
N HIS A 34 32.29 27.73 21.74
CA HIS A 34 31.55 26.63 22.38
C HIS A 34 30.02 26.75 22.27
N TRP A 35 29.48 27.98 22.27
CA TRP A 35 28.04 28.17 22.08
C TRP A 35 27.57 27.75 20.69
N ALA A 36 28.36 28.07 19.63
CA ALA A 36 28.03 27.69 18.26
C ALA A 36 28.10 26.16 18.08
N PHE A 37 29.13 25.53 18.66
CA PHE A 37 29.20 24.06 18.71
C PHE A 37 27.99 23.46 19.44
N ALA A 38 27.57 23.98 20.60
CA ALA A 38 26.43 23.48 21.36
C ALA A 38 25.13 23.55 20.55
N VAL A 39 24.89 24.67 19.84
CA VAL A 39 23.72 24.83 18.96
C VAL A 39 23.76 23.82 17.80
N THR A 40 24.91 23.70 17.13
CA THR A 40 25.07 22.74 16.02
C THR A 40 24.88 21.31 16.50
N LEU A 41 25.44 20.94 17.64
CA LEU A 41 25.26 19.62 18.23
C LEU A 41 23.78 19.33 18.55
N ALA A 42 23.04 20.29 19.11
CA ALA A 42 21.63 20.14 19.40
C ALA A 42 20.78 19.92 18.10
N LEU A 43 21.05 20.72 17.07
CA LEU A 43 20.35 20.59 15.78
C LEU A 43 20.65 19.25 15.09
N THR A 44 21.90 18.84 15.09
CA THR A 44 22.34 17.59 14.50
C THR A 44 21.80 16.37 15.25
N ALA A 45 21.77 16.45 16.60
CA ALA A 45 21.13 15.42 17.43
C ALA A 45 19.62 15.30 17.13
N LEU A 46 18.91 16.42 17.01
CA LEU A 46 17.50 16.45 16.66
C LEU A 46 17.26 15.81 15.27
N LEU A 47 18.12 16.11 14.29
CA LEU A 47 18.05 15.51 12.96
C LEU A 47 18.23 13.98 13.03
N LEU A 48 19.21 13.50 13.80
CA LEU A 48 19.46 12.07 13.97
C LEU A 48 18.29 11.37 14.64
N VAL A 49 17.70 11.98 15.67
CA VAL A 49 16.47 11.48 16.32
C VAL A 49 15.35 11.39 15.32
N PHE A 50 15.11 12.43 14.52
CA PHE A 50 14.06 12.45 13.51
C PHE A 50 14.26 11.34 12.45
N VAL A 51 15.47 11.19 11.89
CA VAL A 51 15.77 10.15 10.89
C VAL A 51 15.58 8.75 11.49
N THR A 52 16.04 8.52 12.71
CA THR A 52 15.89 7.24 13.40
C THR A 52 14.42 6.93 13.70
N TYR A 53 13.66 7.93 14.15
CA TYR A 53 12.22 7.82 14.40
C TYR A 53 11.44 7.53 13.11
N PHE A 54 11.79 8.19 12.01
CA PHE A 54 11.16 7.97 10.71
C PHE A 54 11.29 6.51 10.23
N PHE A 55 12.48 5.92 10.39
CA PHE A 55 12.74 4.55 9.99
C PHE A 55 12.42 3.50 11.06
N ARG A 56 11.66 3.86 12.11
CA ARG A 56 11.22 2.88 13.10
C ARG A 56 10.35 1.81 12.46
N ASN A 57 10.52 0.58 12.90
CA ASN A 57 9.75 -0.57 12.45
C ASN A 57 9.19 -1.31 13.67
N PRO A 58 8.00 -0.94 14.15
CA PRO A 58 7.36 -1.65 15.25
C PRO A 58 7.03 -3.08 14.83
N VAL A 59 7.21 -4.02 15.75
CA VAL A 59 6.79 -5.40 15.53
C VAL A 59 5.31 -5.50 15.85
N ARG A 60 4.50 -5.66 14.83
CA ARG A 60 3.05 -5.81 14.90
C ARG A 60 2.68 -7.19 14.38
N VAL A 61 1.86 -7.89 15.13
CA VAL A 61 1.32 -9.19 14.74
C VAL A 61 -0.16 -9.15 15.06
N LEU A 62 -0.98 -9.36 14.06
CA LEU A 62 -2.42 -9.43 14.18
C LEU A 62 -2.84 -10.85 13.80
N GLU A 63 -3.45 -11.55 14.75
CA GLU A 63 -4.03 -12.88 14.55
C GLU A 63 -5.51 -12.70 14.21
N ILE A 64 -5.90 -13.13 13.02
CA ILE A 64 -7.28 -13.06 12.53
C ILE A 64 -7.60 -14.37 11.83
N ASP A 65 -8.68 -15.01 12.27
CA ASP A 65 -9.14 -16.29 11.72
C ASP A 65 -9.88 -16.13 10.38
N ASP A 66 -10.63 -15.03 10.20
CA ASP A 66 -11.38 -14.79 8.95
C ASP A 66 -10.42 -14.34 7.81
N PRO A 67 -10.31 -15.12 6.72
CA PRO A 67 -9.46 -14.79 5.59
C PRO A 67 -9.93 -13.55 4.83
N ASN A 68 -11.19 -13.15 4.95
CA ASN A 68 -11.79 -12.04 4.20
C ASN A 68 -11.59 -10.67 4.85
N PHE A 69 -11.09 -10.59 6.09
CA PHE A 69 -10.79 -9.30 6.71
C PHE A 69 -9.62 -8.60 6.02
N LEU A 70 -9.84 -7.31 5.74
CA LEU A 70 -8.86 -6.39 5.19
C LEU A 70 -8.19 -5.60 6.31
N ILE A 71 -6.87 -5.66 6.36
CA ILE A 71 -6.05 -4.95 7.35
C ILE A 71 -5.48 -3.68 6.72
N ALA A 72 -5.35 -2.62 7.50
CA ALA A 72 -4.71 -1.40 7.04
C ALA A 72 -3.29 -1.68 6.51
N PRO A 73 -2.99 -1.33 5.25
CA PRO A 73 -1.66 -1.53 4.67
C PRO A 73 -0.64 -0.50 5.17
N ALA A 74 -1.06 0.56 5.86
CA ALA A 74 -0.20 1.66 6.30
C ALA A 74 -0.73 2.35 7.54
N ASP A 75 0.16 3.03 8.27
CA ASP A 75 -0.23 4.01 9.29
C ASP A 75 -0.67 5.30 8.62
N GLY A 76 -1.76 5.89 9.09
CA GLY A 76 -2.15 7.18 8.56
C GLY A 76 -3.58 7.57 8.90
N ARG A 77 -4.10 8.49 8.09
CA ARG A 77 -5.48 8.94 8.15
C ARG A 77 -6.22 8.52 6.87
N VAL A 78 -7.38 7.94 7.01
CA VAL A 78 -8.25 7.63 5.87
C VAL A 78 -8.73 8.94 5.25
N VAL A 79 -8.47 9.14 3.96
CA VAL A 79 -8.80 10.38 3.24
C VAL A 79 -9.81 10.18 2.13
N VAL A 80 -9.99 8.95 1.65
CA VAL A 80 -10.97 8.58 0.62
C VAL A 80 -11.58 7.24 0.98
N VAL A 81 -12.91 7.12 0.86
CA VAL A 81 -13.68 5.87 0.83
C VAL A 81 -14.84 6.11 -0.14
N GLU A 82 -14.64 5.81 -1.41
CA GLU A 82 -15.65 6.06 -2.45
C GLU A 82 -15.47 5.15 -3.68
N PRO A 83 -16.53 4.87 -4.44
CA PRO A 83 -16.43 4.21 -5.73
C PRO A 83 -15.67 5.09 -6.74
N THR A 84 -14.66 4.51 -7.39
CA THR A 84 -13.80 5.19 -8.38
C THR A 84 -13.54 4.26 -9.56
N GLU A 85 -13.44 4.82 -10.77
CA GLU A 85 -12.97 4.09 -11.96
C GLU A 85 -11.48 3.78 -11.81
N GLU A 86 -11.12 2.49 -11.82
CA GLU A 86 -9.73 2.06 -11.82
C GLU A 86 -9.28 1.79 -13.26
N HIS A 87 -8.28 2.55 -13.75
CA HIS A 87 -7.89 2.57 -15.16
C HIS A 87 -6.59 1.83 -15.49
N GLU A 88 -5.86 1.30 -14.50
CA GLU A 88 -4.54 0.72 -14.76
C GLU A 88 -4.60 -0.81 -14.93
N TYR A 89 -5.44 -1.48 -14.15
CA TYR A 89 -5.52 -2.95 -14.16
C TYR A 89 -6.95 -3.47 -14.35
N PHE A 90 -7.90 -2.99 -13.53
CA PHE A 90 -9.26 -3.53 -13.55
C PHE A 90 -10.11 -2.96 -14.69
N HIS A 91 -9.89 -1.71 -15.08
CA HIS A 91 -10.69 -0.97 -16.07
C HIS A 91 -12.19 -0.98 -15.74
N GLU A 92 -12.51 -0.92 -14.46
CA GLU A 92 -13.87 -0.95 -13.93
C GLU A 92 -13.98 -0.16 -12.61
N LYS A 93 -15.21 0.07 -12.16
CA LYS A 93 -15.45 0.73 -10.87
C LYS A 93 -15.05 -0.18 -9.72
N LYS A 94 -14.22 0.37 -8.82
CA LYS A 94 -13.78 -0.26 -7.57
C LYS A 94 -14.05 0.68 -6.40
N LEU A 95 -14.21 0.13 -5.20
CA LEU A 95 -14.19 0.91 -3.98
C LEU A 95 -12.74 1.32 -3.67
N GLN A 96 -12.45 2.62 -3.78
CA GLN A 96 -11.14 3.16 -3.42
C GLN A 96 -11.13 3.52 -1.94
N VAL A 97 -10.12 3.01 -1.22
CA VAL A 97 -9.80 3.39 0.16
C VAL A 97 -8.39 3.95 0.18
N SER A 98 -8.24 5.22 0.58
CA SER A 98 -6.95 5.90 0.57
C SER A 98 -6.51 6.28 1.97
N ILE A 99 -5.25 5.98 2.31
CA ILE A 99 -4.63 6.27 3.61
C ILE A 99 -3.45 7.22 3.37
N PHE A 100 -3.57 8.44 3.88
CA PHE A 100 -2.50 9.45 3.84
C PHE A 100 -1.55 9.26 5.03
N MET A 101 -0.25 9.21 4.74
CA MET A 101 0.81 9.00 5.71
C MET A 101 1.59 10.31 5.93
N SER A 102 1.50 10.89 7.11
CA SER A 102 2.33 12.04 7.49
C SER A 102 3.78 11.60 7.76
N PRO A 103 4.78 12.50 7.72
CA PRO A 103 6.17 12.15 8.03
C PRO A 103 6.40 11.52 9.42
N PHE A 104 5.46 11.69 10.33
CA PHE A 104 5.53 11.13 11.69
C PHE A 104 4.91 9.72 11.81
N ASN A 105 4.26 9.21 10.78
CA ASN A 105 3.73 7.86 10.75
C ASN A 105 4.83 6.81 10.50
N VAL A 106 4.52 5.53 10.71
CA VAL A 106 5.38 4.43 10.26
C VAL A 106 5.21 4.28 8.75
N HIS A 107 6.32 4.29 8.02
CA HIS A 107 6.30 4.27 6.55
C HIS A 107 6.49 2.89 5.92
N ALA A 108 6.59 1.83 6.73
CA ALA A 108 6.46 0.46 6.24
C ALA A 108 5.01 0.23 5.77
N ASN A 109 4.88 -0.54 4.69
CA ASN A 109 3.57 -0.95 4.19
C ASN A 109 3.46 -2.48 4.31
N TRP A 110 2.28 -2.96 4.68
CA TRP A 110 1.96 -4.38 4.90
C TRP A 110 0.99 -4.90 3.85
N TYR A 111 1.01 -6.20 3.64
CA TYR A 111 -0.06 -6.84 2.86
C TYR A 111 -1.38 -6.75 3.63
N PRO A 112 -2.46 -6.25 2.98
CA PRO A 112 -3.75 -6.08 3.65
C PRO A 112 -4.52 -7.39 3.81
N ILE A 113 -4.19 -8.41 3.03
CA ILE A 113 -4.89 -9.70 2.98
C ILE A 113 -3.94 -10.82 2.53
N GLU A 114 -4.32 -12.06 2.82
CA GLU A 114 -3.64 -13.26 2.30
C GLU A 114 -3.98 -13.49 0.82
N GLY A 115 -3.01 -13.97 0.05
CA GLY A 115 -3.26 -14.29 -1.36
C GLY A 115 -2.00 -14.51 -2.17
N THR A 116 -2.13 -14.50 -3.49
CA THR A 116 -1.03 -14.58 -4.44
C THR A 116 -0.88 -13.25 -5.16
N VAL A 117 0.33 -12.73 -5.25
CA VAL A 117 0.63 -11.52 -6.02
C VAL A 117 0.56 -11.87 -7.51
N LEU A 118 -0.37 -11.27 -8.24
CA LEU A 118 -0.51 -11.43 -9.69
C LEU A 118 0.38 -10.43 -10.44
N VAL A 119 0.37 -9.18 -10.02
CA VAL A 119 1.07 -8.07 -10.67
C VAL A 119 1.84 -7.28 -9.62
N SER A 120 3.03 -6.83 -9.99
CA SER A 120 3.81 -5.87 -9.21
C SER A 120 4.56 -4.98 -10.20
N GLU A 121 4.05 -3.76 -10.38
CA GLU A 121 4.57 -2.79 -11.34
C GLU A 121 5.00 -1.52 -10.64
N HIS A 122 5.99 -0.85 -11.20
CA HIS A 122 6.48 0.44 -10.74
C HIS A 122 6.44 1.44 -11.89
N GLN A 123 5.76 2.55 -11.68
CA GLN A 123 5.63 3.61 -12.66
C GLN A 123 6.30 4.87 -12.16
N LYS A 124 7.23 5.39 -12.95
CA LYS A 124 7.84 6.71 -12.71
C LYS A 124 6.80 7.80 -12.93
N GLY A 125 6.89 8.87 -12.14
CA GLY A 125 5.95 9.98 -12.21
C GLY A 125 6.48 11.24 -11.54
N HIS A 126 5.59 12.19 -11.34
CA HIS A 126 5.89 13.43 -10.61
C HIS A 126 5.95 13.20 -9.10
N HIS A 127 6.35 14.24 -8.37
CA HIS A 127 6.40 14.26 -6.91
C HIS A 127 5.56 15.44 -6.40
N LYS A 128 4.24 15.38 -6.63
CA LYS A 128 3.27 16.35 -6.09
C LYS A 128 2.82 15.92 -4.68
N GLY A 129 2.22 16.84 -3.92
CA GLY A 129 1.70 16.52 -2.59
C GLY A 129 0.74 15.33 -2.61
N ALA A 130 1.01 14.29 -1.80
CA ALA A 130 0.21 13.05 -1.78
C ALA A 130 -1.24 13.25 -1.30
N TRP A 131 -1.54 14.41 -0.69
CA TRP A 131 -2.90 14.79 -0.28
C TRP A 131 -3.78 15.28 -1.45
N LEU A 132 -3.19 15.56 -2.62
CA LEU A 132 -3.94 16.02 -3.79
C LEU A 132 -4.61 14.82 -4.51
N PRO A 133 -5.87 14.94 -4.97
CA PRO A 133 -6.57 13.85 -5.67
C PRO A 133 -5.79 13.32 -6.89
N LYS A 134 -5.20 14.20 -7.68
CA LYS A 134 -4.40 13.85 -8.88
C LYS A 134 -3.09 13.14 -8.59
N SER A 135 -2.64 13.08 -7.34
CA SER A 135 -1.40 12.39 -6.98
C SER A 135 -1.46 10.89 -7.25
N SER A 136 -2.63 10.28 -7.22
CA SER A 136 -2.82 8.84 -7.50
C SER A 136 -2.46 8.45 -8.94
N THR A 137 -2.54 9.36 -9.89
CA THR A 137 -2.31 9.10 -11.32
C THR A 137 -1.05 9.75 -11.87
N GLU A 138 -0.59 10.85 -11.28
CA GLU A 138 0.52 11.64 -11.82
C GLU A 138 1.86 11.39 -11.09
N ASN A 139 1.83 10.96 -9.82
CA ASN A 139 3.05 10.74 -9.03
C ASN A 139 3.70 9.39 -9.31
N GLU A 140 4.99 9.28 -8.96
CA GLU A 140 5.68 7.98 -8.87
C GLU A 140 4.85 7.04 -7.99
N ARG A 141 4.56 5.85 -8.52
CA ARG A 141 3.68 4.88 -7.86
C ARG A 141 4.08 3.45 -8.15
N SER A 142 3.67 2.55 -7.29
CA SER A 142 3.69 1.11 -7.56
C SER A 142 2.29 0.55 -7.45
N LEU A 143 1.96 -0.42 -8.29
CA LEU A 143 0.71 -1.17 -8.26
C LEU A 143 1.01 -2.62 -7.94
N VAL A 144 0.35 -3.17 -6.92
CA VAL A 144 0.43 -4.58 -6.55
C VAL A 144 -0.98 -5.15 -6.56
N VAL A 145 -1.22 -6.15 -7.40
CA VAL A 145 -2.51 -6.87 -7.47
C VAL A 145 -2.36 -8.20 -6.73
N ILE A 146 -3.30 -8.47 -5.85
CA ILE A 146 -3.34 -9.68 -5.01
C ILE A 146 -4.64 -10.42 -5.29
N GLU A 147 -4.53 -11.70 -5.62
CA GLU A 147 -5.66 -12.62 -5.73
C GLU A 147 -5.78 -13.42 -4.45
N THR A 148 -6.91 -13.32 -3.78
CA THR A 148 -7.21 -14.10 -2.57
C THR A 148 -7.43 -15.58 -2.90
N PRO A 149 -7.40 -16.50 -1.91
CA PRO A 149 -7.79 -17.90 -2.11
C PRO A 149 -9.20 -18.06 -2.67
N SER A 150 -10.10 -17.11 -2.38
CA SER A 150 -11.49 -17.06 -2.91
C SER A 150 -11.58 -16.48 -4.32
N LYS A 151 -10.44 -16.25 -5.02
CA LYS A 151 -10.37 -15.69 -6.37
C LYS A 151 -10.86 -14.24 -6.50
N VAL A 152 -10.96 -13.53 -5.39
CA VAL A 152 -11.22 -12.07 -5.38
C VAL A 152 -9.90 -11.35 -5.60
N GLN A 153 -9.88 -10.40 -6.54
CA GLN A 153 -8.71 -9.58 -6.81
C GLN A 153 -8.87 -8.20 -6.19
N ILE A 154 -7.83 -7.76 -5.49
CA ILE A 154 -7.70 -6.41 -4.96
C ILE A 154 -6.39 -5.80 -5.44
N ALA A 155 -6.31 -4.48 -5.50
CA ALA A 155 -5.05 -3.80 -5.77
C ALA A 155 -4.64 -2.89 -4.61
N VAL A 156 -3.33 -2.80 -4.39
CA VAL A 156 -2.69 -1.87 -3.46
C VAL A 156 -1.74 -1.00 -4.27
N ARG A 157 -1.96 0.31 -4.24
CA ARG A 157 -1.12 1.29 -4.93
C ARG A 157 -0.37 2.12 -3.89
N GLN A 158 0.96 2.05 -3.92
CA GLN A 158 1.82 2.95 -3.16
C GLN A 158 2.06 4.21 -3.99
N ILE A 159 1.93 5.39 -3.41
CA ILE A 159 2.04 6.68 -4.09
C ILE A 159 3.04 7.55 -3.35
N ALA A 160 4.06 8.03 -4.07
CA ALA A 160 5.04 8.96 -3.55
C ALA A 160 4.42 10.36 -3.41
N GLY A 161 4.75 11.04 -2.31
CA GLY A 161 4.38 12.46 -2.11
C GLY A 161 5.49 13.43 -2.55
N ALA A 162 5.28 14.73 -2.32
CA ALA A 162 6.20 15.79 -2.72
C ALA A 162 7.62 15.65 -2.13
N MET A 163 7.73 15.08 -0.95
CA MET A 163 9.02 14.82 -0.29
C MET A 163 9.51 13.38 -0.50
N ALA A 164 8.66 12.50 -1.02
CA ALA A 164 9.00 11.10 -1.26
C ALA A 164 9.91 11.00 -2.48
N ARG A 165 11.10 10.45 -2.27
CA ARG A 165 12.06 10.25 -3.36
C ARG A 165 12.16 8.81 -3.84
N ARG A 166 11.46 7.87 -3.17
CA ARG A 166 11.54 6.46 -3.55
C ARG A 166 10.46 5.59 -2.92
N ILE A 167 9.80 4.83 -3.75
CA ILE A 167 8.97 3.68 -3.35
C ILE A 167 9.82 2.42 -3.46
N VAL A 168 9.76 1.59 -2.44
CA VAL A 168 10.36 0.24 -2.44
C VAL A 168 9.23 -0.76 -2.28
N THR A 169 9.03 -1.59 -3.29
CA THR A 169 8.06 -2.67 -3.29
C THR A 169 8.77 -4.01 -3.16
N TYR A 170 8.34 -4.86 -2.23
CA TYR A 170 8.90 -6.19 -2.01
C TYR A 170 8.08 -7.28 -2.70
N ALA A 171 6.86 -6.95 -3.07
CA ALA A 171 5.97 -7.82 -3.81
C ALA A 171 6.60 -8.21 -5.16
N LYS A 172 6.47 -9.49 -5.52
CA LYS A 172 6.87 -9.99 -6.84
C LYS A 172 5.77 -10.90 -7.36
N PRO A 173 5.47 -10.88 -8.67
CA PRO A 173 4.49 -11.78 -9.26
C PRO A 173 4.78 -13.25 -8.91
N GLY A 174 3.74 -14.01 -8.58
CA GLY A 174 3.84 -15.40 -8.16
C GLY A 174 4.17 -15.63 -6.69
N HIS A 175 4.58 -14.61 -5.94
CA HIS A 175 4.84 -14.74 -4.50
C HIS A 175 3.54 -14.73 -3.69
N VAL A 176 3.56 -15.40 -2.54
CA VAL A 176 2.46 -15.39 -1.59
C VAL A 176 2.48 -14.08 -0.81
N ALA A 177 1.35 -13.38 -0.81
CA ALA A 177 1.10 -12.25 0.06
C ALA A 177 0.66 -12.80 1.43
N HIS A 178 1.47 -12.54 2.46
CA HIS A 178 1.14 -12.93 3.84
C HIS A 178 0.87 -11.69 4.68
N ARG A 179 -0.25 -11.68 5.43
CA ARG A 179 -0.46 -10.72 6.52
C ARG A 179 0.75 -10.73 7.46
N ASN A 180 0.92 -9.69 8.24
CA ASN A 180 2.08 -9.53 9.13
C ASN A 180 3.44 -9.43 8.42
N THR A 181 3.47 -9.41 7.07
CA THR A 181 4.68 -9.17 6.28
C THR A 181 4.61 -7.86 5.51
N HIS A 182 5.79 -7.30 5.20
CA HIS A 182 5.85 -6.02 4.51
C HIS A 182 5.63 -6.20 3.00
N LEU A 183 4.67 -5.44 2.46
CA LEU A 183 4.50 -5.21 1.03
C LEU A 183 5.60 -4.30 0.48
N GLY A 184 6.01 -3.28 1.26
CA GLY A 184 6.99 -2.31 0.82
C GLY A 184 7.32 -1.24 1.86
N PHE A 185 7.95 -0.16 1.38
CA PHE A 185 8.30 1.02 2.16
C PHE A 185 8.27 2.27 1.27
N ILE A 186 7.68 3.37 1.73
CA ILE A 186 7.67 4.65 1.01
C ILE A 186 8.49 5.67 1.80
N LYS A 187 9.46 6.33 1.15
CA LYS A 187 10.36 7.30 1.82
C LYS A 187 9.76 8.70 1.75
N LEU A 188 9.39 9.29 2.89
CA LEU A 188 8.95 10.67 3.15
C LEU A 188 7.64 11.11 2.47
N GLY A 189 6.56 11.15 3.26
CA GLY A 189 5.25 11.69 2.90
C GLY A 189 4.60 10.96 1.73
N SER A 190 3.52 10.22 1.99
CA SER A 190 3.01 9.25 1.03
C SER A 190 1.53 8.97 1.22
N ARG A 191 0.98 8.21 0.29
CA ARG A 191 -0.38 7.70 0.34
C ARG A 191 -0.39 6.26 -0.14
N VAL A 192 -1.25 5.46 0.45
CA VAL A 192 -1.55 4.11 -0.03
C VAL A 192 -3.02 4.05 -0.40
N ASP A 193 -3.31 3.68 -1.64
CA ASP A 193 -4.67 3.44 -2.13
C ASP A 193 -4.90 1.93 -2.23
N MET A 194 -6.09 1.49 -1.82
CA MET A 194 -6.59 0.15 -2.06
C MET A 194 -7.78 0.25 -3.01
N TYR A 195 -7.87 -0.69 -3.95
CA TYR A 195 -9.00 -0.85 -4.86
C TYR A 195 -9.64 -2.20 -4.60
N LEU A 196 -10.87 -2.16 -4.12
CA LEU A 196 -11.62 -3.28 -3.58
C LEU A 196 -12.90 -3.51 -4.41
N PRO A 197 -13.52 -4.70 -4.36
CA PRO A 197 -14.87 -4.90 -4.87
C PRO A 197 -15.86 -3.89 -4.25
N LEU A 198 -16.87 -3.48 -5.01
CA LEU A 198 -17.86 -2.49 -4.56
C LEU A 198 -18.74 -2.97 -3.40
N ASP A 199 -18.88 -4.27 -3.24
CA ASP A 199 -19.64 -4.94 -2.19
C ASP A 199 -18.83 -5.19 -0.90
N THR A 200 -17.63 -4.62 -0.80
CA THR A 200 -16.79 -4.71 0.40
C THR A 200 -17.43 -3.93 1.54
N GLU A 201 -17.62 -4.58 2.68
CA GLU A 201 -18.09 -3.93 3.92
C GLU A 201 -16.95 -3.17 4.57
N MET A 202 -17.12 -1.85 4.75
CA MET A 202 -16.10 -0.99 5.38
C MET A 202 -16.44 -0.71 6.83
N PHE A 203 -15.44 -0.80 7.71
CA PHE A 203 -15.56 -0.53 9.16
C PHE A 203 -14.95 0.82 9.56
N VAL A 204 -14.31 1.51 8.62
CA VAL A 204 -13.66 2.80 8.85
C VAL A 204 -14.29 3.89 7.98
N GLN A 205 -14.20 5.13 8.46
CA GLN A 205 -14.73 6.31 7.78
C GLN A 205 -13.61 7.29 7.41
N VAL A 206 -13.92 8.19 6.47
CA VAL A 206 -13.02 9.29 6.12
C VAL A 206 -12.72 10.14 7.36
N GLY A 207 -11.46 10.40 7.62
CA GLY A 207 -10.99 11.15 8.78
C GLY A 207 -10.44 10.30 9.90
N GLU A 208 -10.69 9.00 9.95
CA GLU A 208 -10.20 8.11 10.99
C GLU A 208 -8.70 7.84 10.87
N HIS A 209 -8.04 7.68 12.02
CA HIS A 209 -6.65 7.27 12.11
C HIS A 209 -6.56 5.75 12.18
N VAL A 210 -5.73 5.18 11.30
CA VAL A 210 -5.50 3.74 11.22
C VAL A 210 -4.03 3.41 11.41
N LYS A 211 -3.77 2.19 11.90
CA LYS A 211 -2.42 1.65 12.09
C LYS A 211 -2.24 0.44 11.20
N GLY A 212 -1.20 0.49 10.37
CA GLY A 212 -0.81 -0.60 9.49
C GLY A 212 -0.58 -1.88 10.26
N ASN A 213 -1.10 -2.98 9.76
CA ASN A 213 -1.07 -4.30 10.37
C ASN A 213 -1.65 -4.41 11.79
N GLU A 214 -2.55 -3.48 12.17
CA GLU A 214 -3.29 -3.51 13.45
C GLU A 214 -4.78 -3.21 13.25
N THR A 215 -5.14 -2.24 12.39
CA THR A 215 -6.52 -1.83 12.20
C THR A 215 -7.20 -2.66 11.13
N ILE A 216 -8.35 -3.23 11.42
CA ILE A 216 -9.22 -3.88 10.45
C ILE A 216 -9.99 -2.78 9.71
N LEU A 217 -9.83 -2.69 8.39
CA LEU A 217 -10.49 -1.68 7.56
C LEU A 217 -11.88 -2.09 7.12
N GLY A 218 -12.09 -3.38 6.91
CA GLY A 218 -13.33 -3.92 6.38
C GLY A 218 -13.25 -5.41 6.13
N ARG A 219 -14.26 -5.94 5.44
CA ARG A 219 -14.39 -7.34 5.09
C ARG A 219 -14.84 -7.50 3.63
N LEU A 220 -14.13 -8.32 2.88
CA LEU A 220 -14.61 -8.73 1.54
C LEU A 220 -15.89 -9.55 1.68
N ALA A 221 -16.84 -9.33 0.77
CA ALA A 221 -18.03 -10.15 0.70
C ALA A 221 -17.67 -11.63 0.47
N ASP A 222 -18.44 -12.54 1.07
CA ASP A 222 -18.29 -13.96 0.79
C ASP A 222 -18.62 -14.21 -0.69
N VAL A 223 -17.70 -14.86 -1.42
CA VAL A 223 -17.93 -15.21 -2.82
C VAL A 223 -19.11 -16.19 -2.85
N LYS A 224 -20.29 -15.69 -3.26
CA LYS A 224 -21.38 -16.58 -3.63
C LYS A 224 -20.88 -17.45 -4.79
N ALA A 225 -20.85 -18.77 -4.59
CA ALA A 225 -20.49 -19.70 -5.66
C ALA A 225 -21.21 -19.27 -6.96
N PRO A 226 -20.51 -19.18 -8.09
CA PRO A 226 -21.13 -18.75 -9.34
C PRO A 226 -22.37 -19.57 -9.57
N LYS A 227 -23.54 -18.92 -9.73
CA LYS A 227 -24.77 -19.62 -10.12
C LYS A 227 -24.42 -20.40 -11.37
N PRO A 228 -24.68 -21.73 -11.42
CA PRO A 228 -24.38 -22.50 -12.61
C PRO A 228 -25.06 -21.82 -13.81
N ALA A 229 -24.26 -21.49 -14.83
CA ALA A 229 -24.75 -20.87 -16.04
C ALA A 229 -25.91 -21.71 -16.54
N LYS A 230 -27.10 -21.10 -16.68
CA LYS A 230 -28.27 -21.81 -17.28
C LYS A 230 -27.80 -22.36 -18.61
N ALA A 231 -27.70 -23.70 -18.66
CA ALA A 231 -27.37 -24.41 -19.89
C ALA A 231 -28.24 -23.84 -21.02
N ALA A 232 -27.61 -23.24 -22.00
CA ALA A 232 -28.30 -22.78 -23.21
C ALA A 232 -28.96 -24.02 -23.82
N LYS A 233 -30.29 -24.06 -23.80
CA LYS A 233 -31.04 -25.10 -24.48
C LYS A 233 -30.69 -25.01 -25.97
N GLU A 234 -29.83 -25.91 -26.39
CA GLU A 234 -29.50 -26.14 -27.79
C GLU A 234 -30.77 -26.46 -28.53
N LYS A 235 -31.23 -25.53 -29.35
CA LYS A 235 -32.39 -25.76 -30.25
C LYS A 235 -31.96 -26.75 -31.31
N ALA A 236 -32.45 -27.99 -31.21
CA ALA A 236 -32.29 -29.03 -32.23
C ALA A 236 -32.70 -28.49 -33.62
N PRO A 237 -31.94 -28.80 -34.68
CA PRO A 237 -32.22 -28.32 -36.02
C PRO A 237 -33.51 -29.01 -36.55
N LYS A 238 -34.47 -28.19 -36.97
CA LYS A 238 -35.71 -28.67 -37.63
C LYS A 238 -35.35 -29.33 -38.96
N THR A 239 -35.52 -30.66 -39.06
CA THR A 239 -35.41 -31.43 -40.27
C THR A 239 -36.52 -31.02 -41.25
N LYS A 240 -36.16 -30.43 -42.38
CA LYS A 240 -37.09 -30.17 -43.50
C LYS A 240 -37.47 -31.48 -44.15
N LYS A 241 -38.74 -31.91 -44.04
CA LYS A 241 -39.31 -32.96 -44.82
C LYS A 241 -39.45 -32.51 -46.28
N ASN A 242 -38.69 -33.13 -47.18
CA ASN A 242 -38.85 -33.00 -48.60
C ASN A 242 -40.12 -33.75 -49.01
N LYS A 243 -41.08 -33.04 -49.59
CA LYS A 243 -42.24 -33.68 -50.28
C LYS A 243 -41.84 -33.99 -51.72
N GLU A 244 -41.58 -35.24 -52.01
CA GLU A 244 -41.56 -35.73 -53.40
C GLU A 244 -42.93 -35.62 -54.00
N LYS A 245 -43.03 -34.87 -55.12
CA LYS A 245 -44.17 -34.94 -56.03
C LYS A 245 -43.94 -36.09 -57.02
N LYS A 246 -44.87 -37.10 -57.02
CA LYS A 246 -45.04 -38.03 -58.14
C LYS A 246 -45.89 -37.36 -59.17
N VAL A 247 -45.47 -37.45 -60.43
CA VAL A 247 -46.28 -37.67 -61.64
C VAL A 247 -45.65 -38.80 -62.37
#